data_40b737376aecc7fcf8329a11101cafc2
#
_entry.id   40b737376aecc7fcf8329a11101cafc2
#
_cell.length_a   1.000
_cell.length_b   1.000
_cell.length_c   1.000
_cell.angle_alpha   90.00
_cell.angle_beta   90.00
_cell.angle_gamma   90.00
#
_symmetry.space_group_name_H-M   'P 1'
#
loop_
_entity.id
_entity.type
_entity.pdbx_description
1 polymer ?
#
loop_
_entity_poly.entity_id
_entity_poly.type
_entity_poly.pdbx_seq_one_letter_code
_entity_poly.pdbx_strand_id
1 'polypeptide(L)'
;GAATAMELPSFKEKYGHWGTVVSAVPLVWGIAGLAGLKTPHVEGANGDLDTNYEGKVACALKALADGDDFAAVHIEAPDEMAHAGDLGRKLEAIQNVEYRVVGPLLDELTMRGEDFRLLVLSDHPTLLTTRTHDGAPVPYAIYDSRTVKKALEKDGRAPLRKFCEREMESEPVLMDGTDLMRLLFEQI
;
A
#
# COMPACT_ATOMS: atom_id res chain seq x y z
N GLY A 1 -15.64 25.03 -19.67
CA GLY A 1 -15.82 23.80 -20.40
C GLY A 1 -16.51 22.79 -19.52
N ALA A 2 -17.58 22.14 -20.01
CA ALA A 2 -18.22 21.06 -19.30
C ALA A 2 -17.20 19.91 -19.16
N ALA A 3 -16.84 19.55 -17.93
CA ALA A 3 -16.08 18.35 -17.69
C ALA A 3 -16.99 17.16 -18.03
N THR A 4 -16.58 16.34 -18.97
CA THR A 4 -17.21 15.04 -19.21
C THR A 4 -16.96 14.19 -17.98
N ALA A 5 -18.00 13.61 -17.39
CA ALA A 5 -17.83 12.68 -16.29
C ALA A 5 -16.94 11.50 -16.79
N MET A 6 -15.83 11.28 -16.13
CA MET A 6 -14.97 10.12 -16.42
C MET A 6 -15.65 8.90 -15.82
N GLU A 7 -15.97 7.92 -16.64
CA GLU A 7 -16.46 6.62 -16.19
C GLU A 7 -15.28 5.67 -16.10
N LEU A 8 -15.03 5.13 -14.92
CA LEU A 8 -14.07 4.04 -14.70
C LEU A 8 -14.83 2.73 -14.50
N PRO A 9 -14.32 1.59 -14.99
CA PRO A 9 -14.86 0.30 -14.60
C PRO A 9 -14.79 0.17 -13.09
N SER A 10 -15.85 -0.33 -12.46
CA SER A 10 -15.82 -0.50 -11.00
C SER A 10 -14.78 -1.57 -10.60
N PHE A 11 -14.19 -1.38 -9.45
CA PHE A 11 -13.23 -2.33 -8.89
C PHE A 11 -13.85 -3.74 -8.77
N LYS A 12 -15.12 -3.79 -8.35
CA LYS A 12 -15.89 -5.03 -8.25
C LYS A 12 -16.05 -5.72 -9.61
N GLU A 13 -16.38 -4.98 -10.66
CA GLU A 13 -16.51 -5.56 -12.00
C GLU A 13 -15.16 -6.06 -12.54
N LYS A 14 -14.08 -5.32 -12.28
CA LYS A 14 -12.75 -5.64 -12.81
C LYS A 14 -12.06 -6.78 -12.06
N TYR A 15 -12.15 -6.82 -10.73
CA TYR A 15 -11.40 -7.73 -9.87
C TYR A 15 -12.27 -8.69 -9.04
N GLY A 16 -13.59 -8.54 -9.05
CA GLY A 16 -14.51 -9.38 -8.30
C GLY A 16 -14.63 -9.06 -6.80
N HIS A 17 -13.93 -8.04 -6.31
CA HIS A 17 -13.75 -7.75 -4.88
C HIS A 17 -14.34 -6.40 -4.46
N TRP A 18 -14.80 -6.31 -3.21
CA TRP A 18 -15.16 -5.06 -2.54
C TRP A 18 -13.97 -4.52 -1.77
N GLY A 19 -13.89 -3.20 -1.63
CA GLY A 19 -12.74 -2.65 -0.90
C GLY A 19 -12.86 -1.21 -0.47
N THR A 20 -11.90 -0.84 0.35
CA THR A 20 -11.74 0.49 0.95
C THR A 20 -10.35 1.04 0.64
N VAL A 21 -10.28 2.35 0.35
CA VAL A 21 -9.03 3.10 0.22
C VAL A 21 -8.98 4.16 1.31
N VAL A 22 -8.01 4.03 2.20
CA VAL A 22 -7.73 4.97 3.29
C VAL A 22 -6.63 5.92 2.86
N SER A 23 -6.96 7.18 2.61
CA SER A 23 -6.01 8.22 2.17
C SER A 23 -6.37 9.56 2.80
N ALA A 24 -5.44 10.52 2.74
CA ALA A 24 -5.70 11.93 3.04
C ALA A 24 -5.73 12.80 1.77
N VAL A 25 -5.47 12.21 0.60
CA VAL A 25 -5.30 12.91 -0.68
C VAL A 25 -6.60 12.95 -1.46
N PRO A 26 -7.13 14.16 -1.80
CA PRO A 26 -8.39 14.27 -2.53
C PRO A 26 -8.41 13.58 -3.89
N LEU A 27 -7.27 13.56 -4.59
CA LEU A 27 -7.15 12.88 -5.88
C LEU A 27 -7.35 11.36 -5.72
N VAL A 28 -6.76 10.77 -4.69
CA VAL A 28 -6.89 9.33 -4.39
C VAL A 28 -8.33 8.99 -4.02
N TRP A 29 -9.00 9.83 -3.22
CA TRP A 29 -10.43 9.67 -2.92
C TRP A 29 -11.29 9.73 -4.18
N GLY A 30 -11.01 10.70 -5.08
CA GLY A 30 -11.73 10.85 -6.33
C GLY A 30 -11.64 9.61 -7.22
N ILE A 31 -10.42 9.10 -7.43
CA ILE A 31 -10.17 7.91 -8.24
C ILE A 31 -10.81 6.67 -7.60
N ALA A 32 -10.62 6.47 -6.30
CA ALA A 32 -11.18 5.33 -5.57
C ALA A 32 -12.73 5.36 -5.60
N GLY A 33 -13.34 6.52 -5.37
CA GLY A 33 -14.78 6.69 -5.46
C GLY A 33 -15.34 6.42 -6.85
N LEU A 34 -14.67 6.89 -7.91
CA LEU A 34 -15.03 6.59 -9.30
C LEU A 34 -14.92 5.09 -9.62
N ALA A 35 -13.97 4.40 -8.99
CA ALA A 35 -13.83 2.95 -9.10
C ALA A 35 -14.79 2.16 -8.18
N GLY A 36 -15.69 2.82 -7.47
CA GLY A 36 -16.67 2.19 -6.58
C GLY A 36 -16.10 1.66 -5.26
N LEU A 37 -14.90 2.11 -4.87
CA LEU A 37 -14.28 1.79 -3.59
C LEU A 37 -14.77 2.76 -2.50
N LYS A 38 -14.83 2.29 -1.26
CA LYS A 38 -15.13 3.13 -0.10
C LYS A 38 -13.94 4.02 0.24
N THR A 39 -14.19 5.27 0.63
CA THR A 39 -13.15 6.25 0.97
C THR A 39 -13.48 6.93 2.31
N PRO A 40 -13.37 6.20 3.43
CA PRO A 40 -13.71 6.75 4.74
C PRO A 40 -12.77 7.88 5.14
N HIS A 41 -13.31 8.86 5.84
CA HIS A 41 -12.53 9.91 6.48
C HIS A 41 -11.87 9.38 7.75
N VAL A 42 -10.59 9.72 7.96
CA VAL A 42 -9.85 9.43 9.19
C VAL A 42 -9.45 10.74 9.84
N GLU A 43 -9.90 10.97 11.06
CA GLU A 43 -9.58 12.17 11.83
C GLU A 43 -8.07 12.32 12.02
N GLY A 44 -7.53 13.51 11.76
CA GLY A 44 -6.08 13.79 11.84
C GLY A 44 -5.24 13.16 10.73
N ALA A 45 -5.84 12.52 9.73
CA ALA A 45 -5.12 12.09 8.55
C ALA A 45 -4.82 13.27 7.65
N ASN A 46 -3.55 13.42 7.28
CA ASN A 46 -3.04 14.40 6.33
C ASN A 46 -1.95 13.78 5.44
N GLY A 47 -1.31 14.55 4.56
CA GLY A 47 -0.20 14.10 3.71
C GLY A 47 1.18 14.22 4.36
N ASP A 48 1.29 14.84 5.54
CA ASP A 48 2.56 15.17 6.17
C ASP A 48 3.07 14.08 7.13
N LEU A 49 4.25 14.31 7.69
CA LEU A 49 4.95 13.39 8.60
C LEU A 49 4.18 13.09 9.89
N ASP A 50 3.36 14.01 10.36
CA ASP A 50 2.54 13.88 11.56
C ASP A 50 1.15 13.28 11.33
N THR A 51 0.89 12.74 10.13
CA THR A 51 -0.39 12.10 9.79
C THR A 51 -0.79 11.04 10.83
N ASN A 52 -2.09 10.83 11.01
CA ASN A 52 -2.61 9.79 11.90
C ASN A 52 -2.45 8.38 11.31
N TYR A 53 -1.25 7.81 11.43
CA TYR A 53 -0.91 6.46 10.93
C TYR A 53 -1.80 5.39 11.57
N GLU A 54 -1.96 5.42 12.89
CA GLU A 54 -2.74 4.45 13.67
C GLU A 54 -4.22 4.48 13.29
N GLY A 55 -4.76 5.67 13.09
CA GLY A 55 -6.14 5.86 12.62
C GLY A 55 -6.35 5.30 11.22
N LYS A 56 -5.39 5.47 10.31
CA LYS A 56 -5.43 4.88 8.97
C LYS A 56 -5.40 3.34 9.02
N VAL A 57 -4.53 2.77 9.85
CA VAL A 57 -4.44 1.31 10.07
C VAL A 57 -5.73 0.76 10.65
N ALA A 58 -6.24 1.38 11.73
CA ALA A 58 -7.48 0.95 12.37
C ALA A 58 -8.67 1.00 11.40
N CYS A 59 -8.72 2.02 10.54
CA CYS A 59 -9.76 2.15 9.52
C CYS A 59 -9.70 1.01 8.48
N ALA A 60 -8.51 0.66 7.99
CA ALA A 60 -8.32 -0.44 7.05
C ALA A 60 -8.68 -1.80 7.68
N LEU A 61 -8.21 -2.05 8.89
CA LEU A 61 -8.51 -3.28 9.64
C LEU A 61 -10.02 -3.42 9.93
N LYS A 62 -10.69 -2.29 10.23
CA LYS A 62 -12.14 -2.27 10.41
C LYS A 62 -12.87 -2.58 9.10
N ALA A 63 -12.44 -2.02 7.97
CA ALA A 63 -13.06 -2.29 6.68
C ALA A 63 -13.00 -3.78 6.31
N LEU A 64 -11.85 -4.44 6.53
CA LEU A 64 -11.70 -5.87 6.34
C LEU A 64 -12.60 -6.67 7.29
N ALA A 65 -12.68 -6.28 8.57
CA ALA A 65 -13.57 -6.93 9.55
C ALA A 65 -15.05 -6.75 9.22
N ASP A 66 -15.43 -5.65 8.60
CA ASP A 66 -16.80 -5.36 8.14
C ASP A 66 -17.16 -6.09 6.82
N GLY A 67 -16.24 -6.87 6.24
CA GLY A 67 -16.47 -7.74 5.08
C GLY A 67 -15.93 -7.21 3.75
N ASP A 68 -15.06 -6.20 3.74
CA ASP A 68 -14.30 -5.86 2.54
C ASP A 68 -13.22 -6.92 2.27
N ASP A 69 -13.03 -7.27 1.02
CA ASP A 69 -11.99 -8.21 0.57
C ASP A 69 -10.62 -7.52 0.43
N PHE A 70 -10.62 -6.19 0.32
CA PHE A 70 -9.45 -5.39 0.00
C PHE A 70 -9.44 -4.09 0.81
N ALA A 71 -8.29 -3.73 1.35
CA ALA A 71 -8.06 -2.41 1.95
C ALA A 71 -6.70 -1.87 1.52
N ALA A 72 -6.66 -0.63 1.03
CA ALA A 72 -5.43 0.09 0.73
C ALA A 72 -5.22 1.21 1.74
N VAL A 73 -3.99 1.35 2.24
CA VAL A 73 -3.56 2.46 3.10
C VAL A 73 -2.54 3.29 2.34
N HIS A 74 -2.91 4.52 2.03
CA HIS A 74 -2.03 5.47 1.33
C HIS A 74 -1.35 6.39 2.34
N ILE A 75 -0.01 6.45 2.27
CA ILE A 75 0.84 7.32 3.09
C ILE A 75 1.68 8.19 2.15
N GLU A 76 1.48 9.48 2.19
CA GLU A 76 2.13 10.47 1.33
C GLU A 76 3.43 11.06 1.93
N ALA A 77 3.59 10.96 3.26
CA ALA A 77 4.67 11.60 3.99
C ALA A 77 6.09 11.36 3.42
N PRO A 78 6.50 10.16 2.95
CA PRO A 78 7.81 9.98 2.33
C PRO A 78 8.01 10.82 1.06
N ASP A 79 6.95 11.02 0.28
CA ASP A 79 6.95 11.85 -0.92
C ASP A 79 7.08 13.34 -0.57
N GLU A 80 6.25 13.84 0.33
CA GLU A 80 6.28 15.23 0.78
C GLU A 80 7.64 15.62 1.38
N MET A 81 8.25 14.73 2.17
CA MET A 81 9.59 14.98 2.73
C MET A 81 10.68 14.98 1.65
N ALA A 82 10.49 14.22 0.57
CA ALA A 82 11.39 14.24 -0.57
C ALA A 82 11.24 15.54 -1.39
N HIS A 83 10.02 16.02 -1.61
CA HIS A 83 9.76 17.32 -2.23
C HIS A 83 10.35 18.48 -1.41
N ALA A 84 10.32 18.38 -0.08
CA ALA A 84 10.99 19.32 0.81
C ALA A 84 12.53 19.23 0.72
N GLY A 85 13.08 18.13 0.20
CA GLY A 85 14.52 17.88 0.13
C GLY A 85 15.14 17.53 1.48
N ASP A 86 14.34 17.04 2.42
CA ASP A 86 14.77 16.72 3.78
C ASP A 86 14.99 15.19 3.94
N LEU A 87 16.25 14.78 3.84
CA LEU A 87 16.64 13.37 3.98
C LEU A 87 16.26 12.79 5.35
N GLY A 88 16.49 13.55 6.43
CA GLY A 88 16.23 13.09 7.80
C GLY A 88 14.76 12.79 8.00
N ARG A 89 13.88 13.72 7.62
CA ARG A 89 12.43 13.54 7.72
C ARG A 89 11.89 12.49 6.74
N LYS A 90 12.49 12.35 5.55
CA LYS A 90 12.14 11.27 4.61
C LYS A 90 12.41 9.89 5.22
N LEU A 91 13.58 9.70 5.84
CA LEU A 91 13.92 8.46 6.53
C LEU A 91 12.98 8.19 7.70
N GLU A 92 12.64 9.21 8.49
CA GLU A 92 11.65 9.13 9.56
C GLU A 92 10.27 8.72 9.03
N ALA A 93 9.82 9.31 7.90
CA ALA A 93 8.56 8.96 7.25
C ALA A 93 8.54 7.47 6.82
N ILE A 94 9.63 6.97 6.21
CA ILE A 94 9.75 5.58 5.82
C ILE A 94 9.72 4.65 7.05
N GLN A 95 10.42 5.01 8.12
CA GLN A 95 10.39 4.27 9.39
C GLN A 95 8.97 4.26 10.00
N ASN A 96 8.25 5.37 9.94
CA ASN A 96 6.86 5.44 10.40
C ASN A 96 5.95 4.50 9.58
N VAL A 97 6.16 4.38 8.26
CA VAL A 97 5.42 3.39 7.44
C VAL A 97 5.72 1.98 7.93
N GLU A 98 6.98 1.62 8.21
CA GLU A 98 7.35 0.31 8.71
C GLU A 98 6.73 0.02 10.09
N TYR A 99 6.99 0.89 11.07
CA TYR A 99 6.64 0.60 12.48
C TYR A 99 5.20 0.93 12.86
N ARG A 100 4.56 1.87 12.17
CA ARG A 100 3.22 2.36 12.51
C ARG A 100 2.14 1.92 11.53
N VAL A 101 2.52 1.33 10.38
CA VAL A 101 1.55 0.84 9.37
C VAL A 101 1.78 -0.63 9.06
N VAL A 102 2.92 -0.98 8.44
CA VAL A 102 3.17 -2.35 7.93
C VAL A 102 3.25 -3.36 9.08
N GLY A 103 4.05 -3.07 10.11
CA GLY A 103 4.17 -3.94 11.29
C GLY A 103 2.82 -4.20 11.97
N PRO A 104 2.08 -3.17 12.41
CA PRO A 104 0.76 -3.35 13.03
C PRO A 104 -0.26 -4.07 12.16
N LEU A 105 -0.29 -3.83 10.83
CA LEU A 105 -1.16 -4.58 9.90
C LEU A 105 -0.78 -6.06 9.88
N LEU A 106 0.51 -6.37 9.75
CA LEU A 106 1.02 -7.74 9.70
C LEU A 106 0.71 -8.50 11.01
N ASP A 107 0.96 -7.86 12.15
CA ASP A 107 0.73 -8.44 13.48
C ASP A 107 -0.76 -8.73 13.70
N GLU A 108 -1.63 -7.75 13.46
CA GLU A 108 -3.07 -7.89 13.67
C GLU A 108 -3.68 -8.94 12.74
N LEU A 109 -3.34 -8.93 11.45
CA LEU A 109 -3.85 -9.91 10.49
C LEU A 109 -3.34 -11.32 10.81
N THR A 110 -2.10 -11.45 11.30
CA THR A 110 -1.55 -12.73 11.76
C THR A 110 -2.29 -13.24 13.00
N MET A 111 -2.58 -12.37 13.96
CA MET A 111 -3.33 -12.72 15.18
C MET A 111 -4.76 -13.17 14.89
N ARG A 112 -5.40 -12.62 13.85
CA ARG A 112 -6.75 -13.07 13.42
C ARG A 112 -6.76 -14.50 12.89
N GLY A 113 -5.60 -15.02 12.47
CA GLY A 113 -5.45 -16.41 12.00
C GLY A 113 -6.03 -16.69 10.62
N GLU A 114 -6.57 -15.68 9.94
CA GLU A 114 -7.06 -15.77 8.58
C GLU A 114 -5.89 -15.76 7.57
N ASP A 115 -6.13 -16.28 6.38
CA ASP A 115 -5.15 -16.17 5.29
C ASP A 115 -5.27 -14.81 4.64
N PHE A 116 -4.13 -14.14 4.44
CA PHE A 116 -4.08 -12.81 3.83
C PHE A 116 -2.84 -12.63 2.97
N ARG A 117 -2.89 -11.62 2.11
CA ARG A 117 -1.74 -11.06 1.42
C ARG A 117 -1.59 -9.59 1.76
N LEU A 118 -0.35 -9.16 1.94
CA LEU A 118 0.03 -7.77 2.13
C LEU A 118 0.98 -7.35 1.02
N LEU A 119 0.57 -6.37 0.22
CA LEU A 119 1.39 -5.74 -0.81
C LEU A 119 1.93 -4.42 -0.25
N VAL A 120 3.24 -4.23 -0.31
CA VAL A 120 3.93 -2.97 0.01
C VAL A 120 4.65 -2.49 -1.23
N LEU A 121 4.43 -1.24 -1.62
CA LEU A 121 5.08 -0.61 -2.77
C LEU A 121 5.09 0.92 -2.63
N SER A 122 5.96 1.57 -3.41
CA SER A 122 5.83 2.99 -3.74
C SER A 122 5.09 3.12 -5.08
N ASP A 123 4.43 4.25 -5.32
CA ASP A 123 3.81 4.57 -6.62
C ASP A 123 4.85 5.11 -7.63
N HIS A 124 5.83 5.85 -7.16
CA HIS A 124 6.98 6.38 -7.92
C HIS A 124 8.14 6.75 -6.99
N PRO A 125 9.36 6.89 -7.52
CA PRO A 125 10.44 7.54 -6.79
C PRO A 125 10.21 9.06 -6.76
N THR A 126 10.54 9.69 -5.62
CA THR A 126 10.66 11.15 -5.49
C THR A 126 12.05 11.47 -4.99
N LEU A 127 12.86 12.06 -5.88
CA LEU A 127 14.28 12.23 -5.64
C LEU A 127 14.56 13.48 -4.77
N LEU A 128 15.35 13.31 -3.74
CA LEU A 128 15.81 14.42 -2.88
C LEU A 128 16.62 15.46 -3.64
N THR A 129 17.38 15.03 -4.68
CA THR A 129 18.25 15.90 -5.47
C THR A 129 17.48 16.83 -6.37
N THR A 130 16.43 16.35 -7.00
CA THR A 130 15.59 17.12 -7.94
C THR A 130 14.31 17.62 -7.30
N ARG A 131 13.92 17.05 -6.14
CA ARG A 131 12.68 17.35 -5.40
C ARG A 131 11.43 17.14 -6.26
N THR A 132 11.49 16.14 -7.13
CA THR A 132 10.39 15.79 -8.03
C THR A 132 10.35 14.31 -8.33
N HIS A 133 9.25 13.87 -8.91
CA HIS A 133 9.05 12.49 -9.31
C HIS A 133 10.03 12.05 -10.41
N ASP A 134 10.37 10.77 -10.40
CA ASP A 134 11.22 10.11 -11.39
C ASP A 134 10.48 8.91 -11.99
N GLY A 135 10.84 8.53 -13.21
CA GLY A 135 10.24 7.40 -13.93
C GLY A 135 10.95 6.05 -13.72
N ALA A 136 11.91 5.97 -12.81
CA ALA A 136 12.59 4.71 -12.52
C ALA A 136 11.64 3.70 -11.86
N PRO A 137 11.86 2.39 -12.07
CA PRO A 137 11.10 1.35 -11.37
C PRO A 137 11.22 1.46 -9.86
N VAL A 138 10.15 1.11 -9.16
CA VAL A 138 10.10 1.07 -7.69
C VAL A 138 10.04 -0.37 -7.19
N PRO A 139 10.59 -0.66 -5.99
CA PRO A 139 10.46 -1.96 -5.37
C PRO A 139 9.02 -2.22 -4.92
N TYR A 140 8.60 -3.48 -5.01
CA TYR A 140 7.39 -3.95 -4.35
C TYR A 140 7.64 -5.29 -3.64
N ALA A 141 6.83 -5.59 -2.65
CA ALA A 141 6.87 -6.88 -1.96
C ALA A 141 5.45 -7.38 -1.69
N ILE A 142 5.23 -8.68 -1.90
CA ILE A 142 3.99 -9.36 -1.53
C ILE A 142 4.32 -10.39 -0.45
N TYR A 143 3.73 -10.22 0.72
CA TYR A 143 3.70 -11.22 1.77
C TYR A 143 2.44 -12.07 1.60
N ASP A 144 2.58 -13.40 1.53
CA ASP A 144 1.46 -14.35 1.53
C ASP A 144 1.57 -15.22 2.78
N SER A 145 0.60 -15.11 3.69
CA SER A 145 0.60 -15.82 4.98
C SER A 145 0.63 -17.35 4.81
N ARG A 146 0.01 -17.90 3.75
CA ARG A 146 0.00 -19.34 3.47
C ARG A 146 1.37 -19.84 3.07
N THR A 147 2.09 -19.05 2.24
CA THR A 147 3.45 -19.39 1.82
C THR A 147 4.41 -19.37 3.02
N VAL A 148 4.27 -18.38 3.89
CA VAL A 148 5.07 -18.27 5.11
C VAL A 148 4.76 -19.43 6.08
N LYS A 149 3.49 -19.76 6.31
CA LYS A 149 3.10 -20.92 7.14
C LYS A 149 3.72 -22.21 6.62
N LYS A 150 3.60 -22.49 5.31
CA LYS A 150 4.22 -23.67 4.68
C LYS A 150 5.74 -23.72 4.84
N ALA A 151 6.42 -22.58 4.71
CA ALA A 151 7.88 -22.51 4.88
C ALA A 151 8.28 -22.76 6.35
N LEU A 152 7.54 -22.20 7.31
CA LEU A 152 7.77 -22.46 8.73
C LEU A 152 7.58 -23.93 9.10
N GLU A 153 6.54 -24.59 8.57
CA GLU A 153 6.29 -26.00 8.80
C GLU A 153 7.38 -26.89 8.20
N LYS A 154 7.86 -26.56 7.00
CA LYS A 154 8.85 -27.35 6.28
C LYS A 154 10.29 -27.13 6.76
N ASP A 155 10.68 -25.87 6.91
CA ASP A 155 12.07 -25.45 7.07
C ASP A 155 12.35 -24.84 8.46
N GLY A 156 11.33 -24.69 9.31
CA GLY A 156 11.43 -24.09 10.64
C GLY A 156 11.74 -22.58 10.64
N ARG A 157 11.74 -21.95 9.46
CA ARG A 157 12.02 -20.50 9.30
C ARG A 157 11.26 -19.92 8.11
N ALA A 158 10.87 -18.66 8.24
CA ALA A 158 10.34 -17.89 7.13
C ALA A 158 11.45 -17.46 6.16
N PRO A 159 11.17 -17.31 4.87
CA PRO A 159 12.07 -16.66 3.94
C PRO A 159 12.33 -15.22 4.40
N LEU A 160 13.61 -14.84 4.48
CA LEU A 160 14.01 -13.48 4.83
C LEU A 160 14.55 -12.79 3.57
N ARG A 161 13.85 -11.75 3.13
CA ARG A 161 14.31 -10.82 2.10
C ARG A 161 14.15 -9.39 2.63
N LYS A 162 15.08 -8.52 2.28
CA LYS A 162 14.97 -7.11 2.63
C LYS A 162 14.16 -6.38 1.55
N PHE A 163 13.26 -5.51 1.98
CA PHE A 163 12.56 -4.62 1.08
C PHE A 163 13.44 -3.39 0.79
N CYS A 164 14.24 -3.47 -0.24
CA CYS A 164 15.09 -2.36 -0.69
C CYS A 164 15.45 -2.53 -2.18
N GLU A 165 15.77 -1.42 -2.83
CA GLU A 165 16.10 -1.38 -4.26
C GLU A 165 17.24 -2.33 -4.62
N ARG A 166 18.31 -2.38 -3.81
CA ARG A 166 19.48 -3.25 -4.07
C ARG A 166 19.12 -4.73 -4.17
N GLU A 167 18.21 -5.22 -3.34
CA GLU A 167 17.75 -6.62 -3.39
C GLU A 167 16.88 -6.90 -4.62
N MET A 168 16.30 -5.86 -5.21
CA MET A 168 15.38 -5.95 -6.35
C MET A 168 16.05 -5.69 -7.70
N GLU A 169 17.30 -5.17 -7.75
CA GLU A 169 18.00 -4.83 -9.00
C GLU A 169 18.10 -6.01 -10.00
N SER A 170 18.14 -7.24 -9.52
CA SER A 170 18.21 -8.45 -10.36
C SER A 170 16.84 -9.07 -10.68
N GLU A 171 15.77 -8.54 -10.13
CA GLU A 171 14.43 -9.07 -10.34
C GLU A 171 13.81 -8.52 -11.64
N PRO A 172 12.92 -9.29 -12.29
CA PRO A 172 12.22 -8.81 -13.47
C PRO A 172 11.37 -7.56 -13.16
N VAL A 173 11.42 -6.58 -14.06
CA VAL A 173 10.55 -5.40 -13.98
C VAL A 173 9.15 -5.74 -14.46
N LEU A 174 8.15 -5.49 -13.63
CA LEU A 174 6.75 -5.57 -14.00
C LEU A 174 6.39 -4.31 -14.78
N MET A 175 6.09 -4.45 -16.06
CA MET A 175 5.88 -3.32 -17.00
C MET A 175 4.48 -2.72 -16.88
N ASP A 176 3.48 -3.49 -16.45
CA ASP A 176 2.11 -3.03 -16.25
C ASP A 176 1.75 -3.10 -14.77
N GLY A 177 1.58 -1.94 -14.14
CA GLY A 177 1.21 -1.85 -12.71
C GLY A 177 -0.13 -2.53 -12.38
N THR A 178 -1.03 -2.73 -13.36
CA THR A 178 -2.29 -3.45 -13.14
C THR A 178 -2.07 -4.95 -12.89
N ASP A 179 -0.92 -5.50 -13.28
CA ASP A 179 -0.55 -6.89 -12.99
C ASP A 179 -0.29 -7.12 -11.50
N LEU A 180 0.12 -6.09 -10.74
CA LEU A 180 0.25 -6.19 -9.28
C LEU A 180 -1.08 -6.55 -8.61
N MET A 181 -2.19 -5.99 -9.07
CA MET A 181 -3.51 -6.31 -8.53
C MET A 181 -3.92 -7.76 -8.84
N ARG A 182 -3.53 -8.28 -10.02
CA ARG A 182 -3.74 -9.71 -10.32
C ARG A 182 -2.92 -10.59 -9.38
N LEU A 183 -1.63 -10.28 -9.19
CA LEU A 183 -0.77 -11.02 -8.27
C LEU A 183 -1.29 -10.98 -6.83
N LEU A 184 -1.90 -9.87 -6.41
CA LEU A 184 -2.48 -9.75 -5.08
C LEU A 184 -3.71 -10.65 -4.89
N PHE A 185 -4.56 -10.80 -5.92
CA PHE A 185 -5.83 -11.55 -5.84
C PHE A 185 -5.74 -12.98 -6.38
N GLU A 186 -4.77 -13.31 -7.25
CA GLU A 186 -4.62 -14.66 -7.77
C GLU A 186 -4.37 -15.67 -6.66
N GLN A 187 -5.09 -16.79 -6.74
CA GLN A 187 -4.82 -17.94 -5.87
C GLN A 187 -3.53 -18.63 -6.34
N ILE A 188 -2.53 -18.69 -5.47
CA ILE A 188 -1.31 -19.49 -5.66
C ILE A 188 -1.56 -20.91 -5.15
#